data_292b55e735beb6ef8f66856cadf58ce3
#
_entry.id   292b55e735beb6ef8f66856cadf58ce3
#
_cell.length_a   1.000
_cell.length_b   1.000
_cell.length_c   1.000
_cell.angle_alpha   90.00
_cell.angle_beta   90.00
_cell.angle_gamma   90.00
#
_symmetry.space_group_name_H-M   'P 1'
#
loop_
_entity.id
_entity.type
_entity.pdbx_description
1 polymer ?
#
loop_
_entity_poly.entity_id
_entity_poly.type
_entity_poly.pdbx_seq_one_letter_code
_entity_poly.pdbx_strand_id
1 'polypeptide(L)'
;MITYNPLLCLDFYKTCHAEQYPKGLTKMVSYYTPRMSRLGDTDKVTLFGLQAFIQEYLIEAFSDHFFNVPFDSVLKEYTRVLGATIRTKGVGEKRLRELHDLGYLPLQIRAVPEGTRTNIKVPQIEISNTHPNFVWLVNTIETMLSCTMWHTQVSAEVGYRYRKIVNEYAERTCDDSVVRARLLGDFSMRGQESVESATKSAAAFCLSFLNTATVPAILWLEHNYNCDCSKEPVAYGALSTEHSVMCSNFAVDGDEVTQIRRLLCEVYPHQSFSMVSDSYDYWNLVEKVLPQLKDDILNHDGFISIRGDSGDPVSVITETVYRLWDIFGGTVNSKGYKVLNPHVKAIYGDSITPQRCEQIYSLLEKNGFAINNVSLGVGSFSMECLETIESDGSKQYNPYTRDTFGIAVKATYAEDADGKPIMIFKNPKTDTGHFKKSQRGCCRVVKTDDGYDYVDGLTWAEAQDSNELRTVFRDGKFEKQFTLDEVRKNLHGGTF
;
A
#
# COMPACT_ATOMS: atom_id res chain seq x y z
N MET A 1 12.84 -9.71 -4.74
CA MET A 1 12.65 -11.15 -4.40
C MET A 1 13.90 -11.69 -3.71
N ILE A 2 13.75 -12.64 -2.78
CA ILE A 2 14.90 -13.31 -2.16
C ILE A 2 15.58 -14.23 -3.18
N THR A 3 16.90 -14.39 -3.04
CA THR A 3 17.75 -15.19 -3.94
C THR A 3 18.49 -16.32 -3.21
N TYR A 4 17.92 -16.78 -2.11
CA TYR A 4 18.46 -17.80 -1.23
C TYR A 4 17.31 -18.66 -0.69
N ASN A 5 17.65 -19.75 0.01
CA ASN A 5 16.68 -20.67 0.60
C ASN A 5 15.65 -19.92 1.49
N PRO A 6 14.34 -19.94 1.15
CA PRO A 6 13.29 -19.20 1.88
C PRO A 6 13.19 -19.56 3.37
N LEU A 7 13.60 -20.75 3.76
CA LEU A 7 13.67 -21.15 5.17
C LEU A 7 14.80 -20.49 5.97
N LEU A 8 15.59 -19.61 5.32
CA LEU A 8 16.53 -18.70 5.96
C LEU A 8 16.00 -17.26 6.05
N CYS A 9 14.83 -16.96 5.46
CA CYS A 9 14.17 -15.65 5.54
C CYS A 9 13.31 -15.54 6.80
N LEU A 10 13.95 -15.55 7.98
CA LEU A 10 13.26 -15.61 9.27
C LEU A 10 14.17 -15.14 10.43
N ASP A 11 13.60 -14.92 11.60
CA ASP A 11 14.34 -14.68 12.82
C ASP A 11 15.07 -15.95 13.28
N PHE A 12 16.29 -15.84 13.82
CA PHE A 12 17.08 -17.00 14.25
C PHE A 12 16.36 -17.97 15.18
N TYR A 13 15.57 -17.45 16.14
CA TYR A 13 14.87 -18.33 17.09
C TYR A 13 13.83 -19.24 16.42
N LYS A 14 13.32 -18.87 15.25
CA LYS A 14 12.39 -19.71 14.47
C LYS A 14 13.05 -21.00 13.96
N THR A 15 14.36 -21.00 13.79
CA THR A 15 15.11 -22.18 13.29
C THR A 15 15.06 -23.37 14.23
N CYS A 16 14.81 -23.13 15.52
CA CYS A 16 14.77 -24.19 16.56
C CYS A 16 13.34 -24.54 17.01
N HIS A 17 12.30 -23.84 16.56
CA HIS A 17 10.94 -24.05 17.07
C HIS A 17 10.39 -25.44 16.78
N ALA A 18 10.78 -26.05 15.65
CA ALA A 18 10.33 -27.40 15.30
C ALA A 18 10.66 -28.45 16.37
N GLU A 19 11.84 -28.33 17.00
CA GLU A 19 12.30 -29.22 18.07
C GLU A 19 11.70 -28.85 19.44
N GLN A 20 11.16 -27.62 19.57
CA GLN A 20 10.61 -27.11 20.84
C GLN A 20 9.12 -27.37 20.99
N TYR A 21 8.39 -27.61 19.90
CA TYR A 21 6.99 -27.97 19.99
C TYR A 21 6.79 -29.33 20.71
N PRO A 22 5.68 -29.49 21.46
CA PRO A 22 5.33 -30.78 22.05
C PRO A 22 5.24 -31.86 20.98
N LYS A 23 5.76 -33.04 21.30
CA LYS A 23 5.63 -34.23 20.43
C LYS A 23 4.16 -34.62 20.29
N GLY A 24 3.78 -35.09 19.11
CA GLY A 24 2.43 -35.63 18.87
C GLY A 24 1.41 -34.55 18.43
N LEU A 25 1.82 -33.31 18.23
CA LEU A 25 0.96 -32.32 17.55
C LEU A 25 0.84 -32.68 16.07
N THR A 26 -0.39 -32.68 15.54
CA THR A 26 -0.71 -33.00 14.16
C THR A 26 -1.29 -31.82 13.40
N LYS A 27 -1.87 -30.85 14.11
CA LYS A 27 -2.41 -29.60 13.56
C LYS A 27 -1.99 -28.42 14.40
N MET A 28 -1.74 -27.28 13.73
CA MET A 28 -1.53 -25.96 14.32
C MET A 28 -2.35 -24.95 13.52
N VAL A 29 -3.02 -24.02 14.21
CA VAL A 29 -3.71 -22.91 13.57
C VAL A 29 -3.24 -21.60 14.18
N SER A 30 -2.89 -20.66 13.32
CA SER A 30 -2.46 -19.31 13.69
C SER A 30 -3.25 -18.26 12.94
N TYR A 31 -3.47 -17.13 13.59
CA TYR A 31 -4.18 -15.99 13.00
C TYR A 31 -3.29 -14.75 12.90
N TYR A 32 -3.34 -14.09 11.74
CA TYR A 32 -2.79 -12.76 11.51
C TYR A 32 -3.87 -11.74 11.84
N THR A 33 -3.60 -10.87 12.80
CA THR A 33 -4.60 -9.97 13.37
C THR A 33 -4.01 -8.57 13.58
N PRO A 34 -4.59 -7.51 12.97
CA PRO A 34 -4.39 -6.13 13.40
C PRO A 34 -5.06 -5.91 14.76
N ARG A 35 -4.32 -5.46 15.78
CA ARG A 35 -4.83 -5.41 17.16
C ARG A 35 -5.11 -4.02 17.69
N MET A 36 -4.61 -2.99 17.01
CA MET A 36 -4.76 -1.59 17.35
C MET A 36 -4.64 -0.72 16.11
N SER A 37 -4.96 0.55 16.21
CA SER A 37 -4.60 1.56 15.23
C SER A 37 -3.91 2.74 15.90
N ARG A 38 -2.81 3.21 15.33
CA ARG A 38 -2.14 4.46 15.71
C ARG A 38 -2.45 5.59 14.72
N LEU A 39 -3.32 5.35 13.74
CA LEU A 39 -3.72 6.38 12.78
C LEU A 39 -4.77 7.35 13.35
N GLY A 40 -5.24 7.13 14.56
CA GLY A 40 -6.12 8.04 15.30
C GLY A 40 -7.57 8.12 14.82
N ASP A 41 -7.77 8.16 13.51
CA ASP A 41 -9.05 8.34 12.83
C ASP A 41 -9.57 7.07 12.12
N THR A 42 -8.87 5.96 12.28
CA THR A 42 -9.29 4.68 11.68
C THR A 42 -9.24 3.54 12.69
N ASP A 43 -10.31 2.78 12.73
CA ASP A 43 -10.50 1.55 13.50
C ASP A 43 -10.61 0.32 12.62
N LYS A 44 -10.38 0.48 11.32
CA LYS A 44 -10.42 -0.58 10.31
C LYS A 44 -9.10 -0.64 9.56
N VAL A 45 -8.77 -1.83 9.08
CA VAL A 45 -7.52 -2.10 8.34
C VAL A 45 -7.83 -2.88 7.07
N THR A 46 -7.35 -2.38 5.94
CA THR A 46 -7.46 -3.04 4.63
C THR A 46 -6.54 -4.25 4.56
N LEU A 47 -7.07 -5.42 4.21
CA LEU A 47 -6.22 -6.54 3.79
C LEU A 47 -5.74 -6.30 2.37
N PHE A 48 -4.42 -6.14 2.19
CA PHE A 48 -3.79 -6.04 0.87
C PHE A 48 -2.34 -6.53 0.93
N GLY A 49 -1.90 -7.23 -0.12
CA GLY A 49 -0.54 -7.76 -0.26
C GLY A 49 -0.39 -9.25 0.07
N LEU A 50 -1.45 -9.93 0.53
CA LEU A 50 -1.40 -11.37 0.81
C LEU A 50 -1.20 -12.19 -0.46
N GLN A 51 -1.92 -11.87 -1.54
CA GLN A 51 -1.77 -12.54 -2.83
C GLN A 51 -0.34 -12.43 -3.37
N ALA A 52 0.23 -11.24 -3.28
CA ALA A 52 1.62 -11.02 -3.66
C ALA A 52 2.61 -11.77 -2.75
N PHE A 53 2.36 -11.81 -1.43
CA PHE A 53 3.17 -12.62 -0.52
C PHE A 53 3.13 -14.11 -0.90
N ILE A 54 1.96 -14.64 -1.20
CA ILE A 54 1.81 -16.04 -1.63
C ILE A 54 2.56 -16.28 -2.94
N GLN A 55 2.38 -15.42 -3.94
CA GLN A 55 3.03 -15.54 -5.24
C GLN A 55 4.56 -15.47 -5.11
N GLU A 56 5.07 -14.36 -4.56
CA GLU A 56 6.50 -14.07 -4.55
C GLU A 56 7.29 -14.97 -3.59
N TYR A 57 6.70 -15.28 -2.41
CA TYR A 57 7.44 -15.97 -1.35
C TYR A 57 7.07 -17.45 -1.20
N LEU A 58 5.78 -17.80 -1.21
CA LEU A 58 5.38 -19.19 -0.98
C LEU A 58 5.42 -20.05 -2.25
N ILE A 59 5.22 -19.46 -3.41
CA ILE A 59 5.26 -20.18 -4.69
C ILE A 59 6.62 -20.00 -5.35
N GLU A 60 6.95 -18.79 -5.80
CA GLU A 60 8.16 -18.55 -6.61
C GLU A 60 9.46 -18.81 -5.83
N ALA A 61 9.64 -18.15 -4.67
CA ALA A 61 10.89 -18.30 -3.93
C ALA A 61 11.12 -19.73 -3.44
N PHE A 62 10.07 -20.46 -2.99
CA PHE A 62 10.20 -21.87 -2.64
C PHE A 62 10.43 -22.75 -3.85
N SER A 63 9.81 -22.48 -4.98
CA SER A 63 10.09 -23.18 -6.24
C SER A 63 11.54 -23.02 -6.66
N ASP A 64 12.00 -21.76 -6.75
CA ASP A 64 13.28 -21.42 -7.36
C ASP A 64 14.49 -21.70 -6.46
N HIS A 65 14.32 -21.61 -5.12
CA HIS A 65 15.43 -21.68 -4.17
C HIS A 65 15.31 -22.80 -3.13
N PHE A 66 14.29 -23.66 -3.25
CA PHE A 66 14.12 -24.81 -2.39
C PHE A 66 13.73 -26.07 -3.15
N PHE A 67 12.54 -26.16 -3.76
CA PHE A 67 12.03 -27.40 -4.35
C PHE A 67 12.73 -27.80 -5.66
N ASN A 68 13.07 -26.85 -6.54
CA ASN A 68 13.74 -27.12 -7.81
C ASN A 68 15.29 -27.12 -7.70
N VAL A 69 15.82 -26.95 -6.50
CA VAL A 69 17.27 -27.02 -6.22
C VAL A 69 17.61 -28.41 -5.68
N PRO A 70 18.73 -29.04 -6.11
CA PRO A 70 19.15 -30.32 -5.52
C PRO A 70 19.26 -30.24 -4.01
N PHE A 71 18.68 -31.23 -3.31
CA PHE A 71 18.59 -31.22 -1.83
C PHE A 71 19.94 -30.97 -1.14
N ASP A 72 21.03 -31.58 -1.64
CA ASP A 72 22.36 -31.41 -1.07
C ASP A 72 22.84 -29.93 -1.13
N SER A 73 22.43 -29.19 -2.13
CA SER A 73 22.71 -27.75 -2.23
C SER A 73 21.90 -26.95 -1.22
N VAL A 74 20.61 -27.25 -1.09
CA VAL A 74 19.73 -26.66 -0.05
C VAL A 74 20.28 -26.93 1.34
N LEU A 75 20.64 -28.18 1.64
CA LEU A 75 21.19 -28.57 2.92
C LEU A 75 22.54 -27.91 3.21
N LYS A 76 23.41 -27.84 2.21
CA LYS A 76 24.74 -27.21 2.32
C LYS A 76 24.59 -25.72 2.67
N GLU A 77 23.72 -24.98 1.99
CA GLU A 77 23.48 -23.58 2.29
C GLU A 77 22.92 -23.40 3.71
N TYR A 78 21.88 -24.14 4.06
CA TYR A 78 21.22 -24.05 5.36
C TYR A 78 22.17 -24.39 6.51
N THR A 79 22.91 -25.50 6.42
CA THR A 79 23.84 -25.90 7.46
C THR A 79 25.07 -25.01 7.55
N ARG A 80 25.55 -24.46 6.44
CA ARG A 80 26.65 -23.48 6.43
C ARG A 80 26.26 -22.23 7.22
N VAL A 81 25.08 -21.67 6.96
CA VAL A 81 24.62 -20.46 7.65
C VAL A 81 24.38 -20.72 9.12
N LEU A 82 23.57 -21.73 9.47
CA LEU A 82 23.21 -22.00 10.85
C LEU A 82 24.37 -22.57 11.67
N GLY A 83 25.20 -23.42 11.05
CA GLY A 83 26.39 -23.96 11.72
C GLY A 83 27.42 -22.91 12.08
N ALA A 84 27.60 -21.89 11.25
CA ALA A 84 28.50 -20.77 11.53
C ALA A 84 27.93 -19.76 12.53
N THR A 85 26.60 -19.58 12.58
CA THR A 85 25.97 -18.52 13.36
C THR A 85 25.44 -18.99 14.71
N ILE A 86 24.56 -19.99 14.75
CA ILE A 86 24.02 -20.54 16.02
C ILE A 86 24.74 -21.78 16.50
N ARG A 87 25.77 -22.23 15.77
CA ARG A 87 26.67 -23.35 16.13
C ARG A 87 25.96 -24.69 16.37
N THR A 88 24.85 -24.93 15.67
CA THR A 88 24.11 -26.19 15.72
C THR A 88 24.60 -27.12 14.63
N LYS A 89 24.87 -28.39 14.98
CA LYS A 89 25.22 -29.44 14.01
C LYS A 89 23.99 -30.25 13.67
N GLY A 90 23.71 -30.45 12.39
CA GLY A 90 22.66 -31.37 11.91
C GLY A 90 21.23 -30.97 12.26
N VAL A 91 21.00 -29.75 12.73
CA VAL A 91 19.65 -29.26 13.05
C VAL A 91 18.83 -29.10 11.77
N GLY A 92 17.73 -29.82 11.72
CA GLY A 92 16.73 -29.67 10.69
C GLY A 92 16.91 -30.48 9.42
N GLU A 93 18.01 -31.23 9.23
CA GLU A 93 18.22 -32.00 7.99
C GLU A 93 17.04 -32.92 7.67
N LYS A 94 16.56 -33.71 8.65
CA LYS A 94 15.45 -34.63 8.45
C LYS A 94 14.20 -33.93 7.98
N ARG A 95 13.79 -32.85 8.66
CA ARG A 95 12.57 -32.12 8.31
C ARG A 95 12.69 -31.35 7.00
N LEU A 96 13.89 -30.85 6.67
CA LEU A 96 14.15 -30.22 5.37
C LEU A 96 14.03 -31.22 4.23
N ARG A 97 14.57 -32.46 4.44
CA ARG A 97 14.47 -33.56 3.48
C ARG A 97 13.01 -33.97 3.29
N GLU A 98 12.28 -34.19 4.37
CA GLU A 98 10.85 -34.53 4.30
C GLU A 98 10.04 -33.48 3.56
N LEU A 99 10.32 -32.18 3.78
CA LEU A 99 9.64 -31.11 3.08
C LEU A 99 10.04 -31.05 1.60
N HIS A 100 11.33 -31.20 1.30
CA HIS A 100 11.85 -31.20 -0.07
C HIS A 100 11.28 -32.38 -0.88
N ASP A 101 11.27 -33.58 -0.29
CA ASP A 101 10.73 -34.79 -0.91
C ASP A 101 9.21 -34.71 -1.13
N LEU A 102 8.47 -33.95 -0.29
CA LEU A 102 7.05 -33.67 -0.48
C LEU A 102 6.79 -32.79 -1.71
N GLY A 103 7.71 -31.91 -2.06
CA GLY A 103 7.67 -31.09 -3.28
C GLY A 103 6.72 -29.90 -3.28
N TYR A 104 6.08 -29.59 -2.14
CA TYR A 104 5.20 -28.41 -1.98
C TYR A 104 5.14 -27.98 -0.51
N LEU A 105 4.67 -26.74 -0.26
CA LEU A 105 4.39 -26.27 1.10
C LEU A 105 3.05 -26.82 1.60
N PRO A 106 3.05 -27.71 2.62
CA PRO A 106 1.84 -28.30 3.17
C PRO A 106 1.14 -27.34 4.14
N LEU A 107 0.71 -26.22 3.62
CA LEU A 107 -0.02 -25.15 4.31
C LEU A 107 -1.35 -24.87 3.66
N GLN A 108 -2.32 -24.49 4.47
CA GLN A 108 -3.55 -23.84 4.04
C GLN A 108 -3.58 -22.43 4.60
N ILE A 109 -3.90 -21.46 3.73
CA ILE A 109 -4.14 -20.08 4.12
C ILE A 109 -5.59 -19.73 3.75
N ARG A 110 -6.33 -19.24 4.75
CA ARG A 110 -7.67 -18.69 4.58
C ARG A 110 -7.63 -17.21 4.94
N ALA A 111 -8.36 -16.39 4.20
CA ALA A 111 -8.37 -14.95 4.43
C ALA A 111 -9.74 -14.33 4.08
N VAL A 112 -10.00 -13.13 4.60
CA VAL A 112 -11.03 -12.27 4.02
C VAL A 112 -10.59 -11.86 2.61
N PRO A 113 -11.50 -11.53 1.67
CA PRO A 113 -11.12 -11.06 0.34
C PRO A 113 -10.19 -9.84 0.41
N GLU A 114 -9.16 -9.77 -0.44
CA GLU A 114 -8.30 -8.60 -0.53
C GLU A 114 -9.10 -7.34 -0.90
N GLY A 115 -8.71 -6.19 -0.38
CA GLY A 115 -9.46 -4.94 -0.41
C GLY A 115 -10.48 -4.82 0.73
N THR A 116 -10.78 -5.90 1.45
CA THR A 116 -11.71 -5.84 2.59
C THR A 116 -11.10 -5.07 3.76
N ARG A 117 -11.86 -4.12 4.30
CA ARG A 117 -11.52 -3.40 5.54
C ARG A 117 -12.20 -4.08 6.74
N THR A 118 -11.41 -4.72 7.58
CA THR A 118 -11.91 -5.34 8.82
C THR A 118 -11.71 -4.41 10.01
N ASN A 119 -12.57 -4.51 11.00
CA ASN A 119 -12.36 -3.84 12.27
C ASN A 119 -11.06 -4.36 12.94
N ILE A 120 -10.38 -3.52 13.71
CA ILE A 120 -9.23 -3.96 14.52
C ILE A 120 -9.66 -5.08 15.47
N LYS A 121 -8.73 -5.99 15.79
CA LYS A 121 -8.90 -7.24 16.55
C LYS A 121 -9.58 -8.38 15.76
N VAL A 122 -10.15 -8.14 14.60
CA VAL A 122 -10.68 -9.20 13.74
C VAL A 122 -9.53 -9.89 13.00
N PRO A 123 -9.41 -11.22 13.08
CA PRO A 123 -8.43 -11.98 12.30
C PRO A 123 -8.68 -11.81 10.80
N GLN A 124 -7.65 -11.42 10.06
CA GLN A 124 -7.74 -11.26 8.60
C GLN A 124 -7.27 -12.50 7.84
N ILE A 125 -6.33 -13.25 8.43
CA ILE A 125 -5.74 -14.45 7.81
C ILE A 125 -5.65 -15.56 8.85
N GLU A 126 -5.99 -16.78 8.43
CA GLU A 126 -5.80 -18.04 9.15
C GLU A 126 -4.75 -18.86 8.41
N ILE A 127 -3.79 -19.41 9.14
CA ILE A 127 -2.73 -20.27 8.62
C ILE A 127 -2.77 -21.59 9.36
N SER A 128 -2.82 -22.71 8.64
CA SER A 128 -2.77 -24.05 9.21
C SER A 128 -1.91 -24.98 8.36
N ASN A 129 -1.39 -26.05 8.96
CA ASN A 129 -0.75 -27.12 8.21
C ASN A 129 -1.79 -28.11 7.64
N THR A 130 -1.51 -28.65 6.46
CA THR A 130 -2.32 -29.69 5.80
C THR A 130 -1.76 -31.10 6.00
N HIS A 131 -0.49 -31.22 6.43
CA HIS A 131 0.17 -32.49 6.69
C HIS A 131 0.70 -32.52 8.15
N PRO A 132 0.48 -33.59 8.91
CA PRO A 132 0.76 -33.63 10.35
C PRO A 132 2.24 -33.43 10.72
N ASN A 133 3.18 -33.81 9.88
CA ASN A 133 4.62 -33.66 10.16
C ASN A 133 5.10 -32.20 10.08
N PHE A 134 4.26 -31.26 9.61
CA PHE A 134 4.69 -29.89 9.29
C PHE A 134 3.98 -28.80 10.12
N VAL A 135 3.53 -29.13 11.33
CA VAL A 135 2.96 -28.15 12.29
C VAL A 135 3.91 -26.96 12.53
N TRP A 136 5.23 -27.21 12.47
CA TRP A 136 6.25 -26.19 12.69
C TRP A 136 6.26 -25.10 11.61
N LEU A 137 5.82 -25.39 10.37
CA LEU A 137 5.81 -24.43 9.27
C LEU A 137 4.85 -23.27 9.51
N VAL A 138 3.72 -23.51 10.20
CA VAL A 138 2.66 -22.51 10.41
C VAL A 138 3.20 -21.21 11.00
N ASN A 139 4.05 -21.29 12.01
CA ASN A 139 4.66 -20.09 12.61
C ASN A 139 6.05 -19.77 12.04
N THR A 140 6.65 -20.63 11.24
CA THR A 140 7.93 -20.35 10.59
C THR A 140 7.79 -19.22 9.59
N ILE A 141 6.68 -19.15 8.84
CA ILE A 141 6.43 -18.09 7.85
C ILE A 141 6.00 -16.76 8.47
N GLU A 142 5.78 -16.67 9.80
CA GLU A 142 5.31 -15.44 10.47
C GLU A 142 6.17 -14.22 10.19
N THR A 143 7.51 -14.35 10.29
CA THR A 143 8.42 -13.23 10.13
C THR A 143 8.35 -12.67 8.70
N MET A 144 8.42 -13.55 7.73
CA MET A 144 8.36 -13.24 6.31
C MET A 144 7.02 -12.56 5.95
N LEU A 145 5.90 -13.17 6.37
CA LEU A 145 4.55 -12.62 6.18
C LEU A 145 4.40 -11.24 6.82
N SER A 146 4.79 -11.10 8.09
CA SER A 146 4.64 -9.82 8.80
C SER A 146 5.47 -8.71 8.16
N CYS A 147 6.74 -9.02 7.81
CA CYS A 147 7.66 -8.06 7.20
C CYS A 147 7.16 -7.56 5.84
N THR A 148 6.58 -8.44 5.02
CA THR A 148 6.12 -8.08 3.67
C THR A 148 4.78 -7.36 3.65
N MET A 149 3.93 -7.57 4.65
CA MET A 149 2.54 -7.09 4.59
C MET A 149 2.26 -5.80 5.34
N TRP A 150 2.96 -5.53 6.45
CA TRP A 150 2.57 -4.42 7.33
C TRP A 150 2.56 -3.06 6.61
N HIS A 151 3.60 -2.77 5.82
CA HIS A 151 3.73 -1.49 5.12
C HIS A 151 2.71 -1.35 3.98
N THR A 152 2.48 -2.43 3.26
CA THR A 152 1.46 -2.48 2.19
C THR A 152 0.06 -2.18 2.73
N GLN A 153 -0.30 -2.73 3.89
CA GLN A 153 -1.57 -2.45 4.56
C GLN A 153 -1.66 -1.00 5.08
N VAL A 154 -0.58 -0.47 5.67
CA VAL A 154 -0.54 0.94 6.10
C VAL A 154 -0.71 1.86 4.90
N SER A 155 0.00 1.60 3.80
CA SER A 155 -0.08 2.41 2.58
C SER A 155 -1.46 2.37 1.92
N ALA A 156 -2.14 1.21 1.97
CA ALA A 156 -3.52 1.10 1.51
C ALA A 156 -4.48 1.97 2.34
N GLU A 157 -4.33 1.98 3.67
CA GLU A 157 -5.11 2.86 4.55
C GLU A 157 -4.76 4.33 4.36
N VAL A 158 -3.51 4.68 4.12
CA VAL A 158 -3.11 6.05 3.78
C VAL A 158 -3.83 6.50 2.50
N GLY A 159 -3.78 5.70 1.44
CA GLY A 159 -4.52 5.98 0.20
C GLY A 159 -6.03 6.11 0.42
N TYR A 160 -6.62 5.23 1.21
CA TYR A 160 -8.05 5.27 1.54
C TYR A 160 -8.45 6.56 2.29
N ARG A 161 -7.63 7.01 3.26
CA ARG A 161 -7.86 8.27 4.01
C ARG A 161 -7.87 9.49 3.08
N TYR A 162 -6.91 9.61 2.17
CA TYR A 162 -6.94 10.66 1.15
C TYR A 162 -8.18 10.56 0.24
N ARG A 163 -8.55 9.35 -0.17
CA ARG A 163 -9.73 9.15 -1.01
C ARG A 163 -11.01 9.59 -0.31
N LYS A 164 -11.13 9.38 0.99
CA LYS A 164 -12.27 9.87 1.79
C LYS A 164 -12.36 11.40 1.73
N ILE A 165 -11.24 12.11 1.94
CA ILE A 165 -11.18 13.58 1.83
C ILE A 165 -11.58 14.01 0.42
N VAL A 166 -10.99 13.43 -0.61
CA VAL A 166 -11.34 13.76 -2.02
C VAL A 166 -12.82 13.54 -2.29
N ASN A 167 -13.38 12.41 -1.87
CA ASN A 167 -14.79 12.11 -2.11
C ASN A 167 -15.71 13.14 -1.47
N GLU A 168 -15.43 13.55 -0.24
CA GLU A 168 -16.22 14.53 0.50
C GLU A 168 -16.24 15.89 -0.20
N TYR A 169 -15.08 16.42 -0.58
CA TYR A 169 -15.00 17.72 -1.24
C TYR A 169 -15.45 17.68 -2.71
N ALA A 170 -15.17 16.60 -3.44
CA ALA A 170 -15.64 16.46 -4.82
C ALA A 170 -17.17 16.36 -4.89
N GLU A 171 -17.80 15.70 -3.92
CA GLU A 171 -19.27 15.64 -3.83
C GLU A 171 -19.90 17.03 -3.74
N ARG A 172 -19.27 17.96 -3.05
CA ARG A 172 -19.78 19.31 -2.88
C ARG A 172 -19.42 20.25 -4.03
N THR A 173 -18.21 20.10 -4.60
CA THR A 173 -17.62 21.13 -5.47
C THR A 173 -17.45 20.74 -6.93
N CYS A 174 -17.48 19.45 -7.28
CA CYS A 174 -17.21 18.97 -8.63
C CYS A 174 -18.46 18.42 -9.30
N ASP A 175 -18.51 18.51 -10.62
CA ASP A 175 -19.49 17.77 -11.43
C ASP A 175 -19.26 16.26 -11.31
N ASP A 176 -20.30 15.44 -11.50
CA ASP A 176 -20.24 13.98 -11.35
C ASP A 176 -19.33 13.31 -12.39
N SER A 177 -19.03 13.99 -13.50
CA SER A 177 -18.10 13.55 -14.53
C SER A 177 -16.62 13.56 -14.09
N VAL A 178 -16.30 14.20 -12.97
CA VAL A 178 -14.90 14.29 -12.47
C VAL A 178 -14.45 12.95 -11.91
N VAL A 179 -13.38 12.41 -12.50
CA VAL A 179 -12.77 11.15 -12.03
C VAL A 179 -11.94 11.42 -10.76
N ARG A 180 -12.55 11.19 -9.60
CA ARG A 180 -11.97 11.48 -8.27
C ARG A 180 -10.64 10.77 -8.05
N ALA A 181 -10.47 9.56 -8.59
CA ALA A 181 -9.24 8.79 -8.52
C ALA A 181 -8.03 9.45 -9.22
N ARG A 182 -8.23 10.51 -10.00
CA ARG A 182 -7.16 11.25 -10.69
C ARG A 182 -6.73 12.55 -10.01
N LEU A 183 -7.31 12.88 -8.86
CA LEU A 183 -7.03 14.18 -8.20
C LEU A 183 -5.78 14.14 -7.31
N LEU A 184 -5.34 12.95 -6.89
CA LEU A 184 -4.07 12.76 -6.19
C LEU A 184 -3.22 11.71 -6.90
N GLY A 185 -1.89 11.79 -6.65
CA GLY A 185 -0.93 10.82 -7.14
C GLY A 185 0.15 10.50 -6.11
N ASP A 186 0.71 9.29 -6.18
CA ASP A 186 1.90 8.90 -5.43
C ASP A 186 3.16 9.49 -6.06
N PHE A 187 3.95 10.23 -5.28
CA PHE A 187 5.24 10.83 -5.66
C PHE A 187 6.34 10.42 -4.67
N SER A 188 6.18 9.27 -4.01
CA SER A 188 6.98 8.89 -2.84
C SER A 188 8.28 8.13 -3.14
N MET A 189 8.45 7.56 -4.35
CA MET A 189 9.46 6.54 -4.62
C MET A 189 10.87 6.89 -4.13
N ARG A 190 11.36 8.08 -4.46
CA ARG A 190 12.75 8.49 -4.17
C ARG A 190 13.08 8.67 -2.68
N GLY A 191 12.07 8.79 -1.83
CA GLY A 191 12.23 8.99 -0.39
C GLY A 191 11.85 7.79 0.46
N GLN A 192 11.55 6.63 -0.16
CA GLN A 192 11.27 5.38 0.53
C GLN A 192 12.58 4.62 0.84
N GLU A 193 12.53 3.69 1.80
CA GLU A 193 13.72 2.96 2.29
C GLU A 193 14.37 2.05 1.24
N SER A 194 13.59 1.53 0.29
CA SER A 194 14.06 0.65 -0.79
C SER A 194 13.13 0.69 -2.00
N VAL A 195 13.62 0.23 -3.16
CA VAL A 195 12.80 0.09 -4.38
C VAL A 195 11.61 -0.84 -4.14
N GLU A 196 11.80 -1.94 -3.41
CA GLU A 196 10.76 -2.91 -3.07
C GLU A 196 9.69 -2.30 -2.16
N SER A 197 10.09 -1.52 -1.16
CA SER A 197 9.17 -0.79 -0.28
C SER A 197 8.35 0.23 -1.08
N ALA A 198 9.03 1.06 -1.88
CA ALA A 198 8.38 2.05 -2.75
C ALA A 198 7.39 1.41 -3.74
N THR A 199 7.77 0.30 -4.35
CA THR A 199 6.92 -0.46 -5.28
C THR A 199 5.61 -0.89 -4.62
N LYS A 200 5.70 -1.52 -3.45
CA LYS A 200 4.54 -2.05 -2.71
C LYS A 200 3.67 -0.94 -2.11
N SER A 201 4.30 0.10 -1.58
CA SER A 201 3.62 1.28 -1.05
C SER A 201 2.81 2.01 -2.14
N ALA A 202 3.44 2.28 -3.29
CA ALA A 202 2.76 2.91 -4.42
C ALA A 202 1.65 2.02 -5.01
N ALA A 203 1.86 0.71 -5.12
CA ALA A 203 0.84 -0.23 -5.55
C ALA A 203 -0.38 -0.23 -4.61
N ALA A 204 -0.15 -0.15 -3.30
CA ALA A 204 -1.21 -0.04 -2.30
C ALA A 204 -1.96 1.30 -2.40
N PHE A 205 -1.25 2.40 -2.67
CA PHE A 205 -1.88 3.71 -2.93
C PHE A 205 -2.75 3.69 -4.20
N CYS A 206 -2.33 2.93 -5.22
CA CYS A 206 -3.09 2.73 -6.46
C CYS A 206 -4.40 1.95 -6.27
N LEU A 207 -4.68 1.42 -5.10
CA LEU A 207 -6.03 0.93 -4.78
C LEU A 207 -7.05 2.06 -4.67
N SER A 208 -6.62 3.27 -4.33
CA SER A 208 -7.50 4.43 -4.14
C SER A 208 -7.34 5.50 -5.22
N PHE A 209 -6.20 5.56 -5.91
CA PHE A 209 -5.90 6.56 -6.93
C PHE A 209 -5.27 5.94 -8.17
N LEU A 210 -5.43 6.63 -9.30
CA LEU A 210 -4.91 6.17 -10.60
C LEU A 210 -3.58 6.82 -11.00
N ASN A 211 -3.04 7.75 -10.21
CA ASN A 211 -1.80 8.43 -10.58
C ASN A 211 -0.64 7.97 -9.69
N THR A 212 0.48 7.62 -10.31
CA THR A 212 1.74 7.31 -9.62
C THR A 212 2.94 7.75 -10.45
N ALA A 213 4.00 8.20 -9.77
CA ALA A 213 5.31 8.40 -10.36
C ALA A 213 6.22 7.15 -10.22
N THR A 214 5.73 6.11 -9.55
CA THR A 214 6.46 4.87 -9.24
C THR A 214 6.17 3.81 -10.30
N VAL A 215 6.92 3.81 -11.40
CA VAL A 215 6.74 2.85 -12.51
C VAL A 215 6.74 1.39 -12.06
N PRO A 216 7.64 0.93 -11.16
CA PRO A 216 7.66 -0.47 -10.70
C PRO A 216 6.36 -0.94 -10.05
N ALA A 217 5.53 -0.03 -9.51
CA ALA A 217 4.25 -0.38 -8.92
C ALA A 217 3.27 -1.00 -9.93
N ILE A 218 3.29 -0.50 -11.18
CA ILE A 218 2.46 -1.02 -12.28
C ILE A 218 2.85 -2.47 -12.58
N LEU A 219 4.15 -2.72 -12.76
CA LEU A 219 4.67 -4.06 -13.06
C LEU A 219 4.38 -5.05 -11.92
N TRP A 220 4.48 -4.59 -10.68
CA TRP A 220 4.18 -5.41 -9.51
C TRP A 220 2.67 -5.75 -9.41
N LEU A 221 1.80 -4.80 -9.74
CA LEU A 221 0.35 -5.05 -9.80
C LEU A 221 0.00 -6.03 -10.92
N GLU A 222 0.60 -5.90 -12.09
CA GLU A 222 0.40 -6.84 -13.21
C GLU A 222 0.85 -8.26 -12.84
N HIS A 223 2.03 -8.38 -12.21
CA HIS A 223 2.57 -9.68 -11.80
C HIS A 223 1.69 -10.39 -10.75
N ASN A 224 1.11 -9.62 -9.81
CA ASN A 224 0.46 -10.19 -8.65
C ASN A 224 -1.09 -10.15 -8.68
N TYR A 225 -1.71 -9.27 -9.48
CA TYR A 225 -3.16 -8.99 -9.39
C TYR A 225 -3.91 -9.14 -10.71
N ASN A 226 -3.41 -9.97 -11.62
CA ASN A 226 -4.11 -10.34 -12.86
C ASN A 226 -4.68 -9.13 -13.62
N CYS A 227 -3.90 -8.07 -13.77
CA CYS A 227 -4.24 -6.86 -14.52
C CYS A 227 -3.22 -6.62 -15.64
N ASP A 228 -3.56 -5.75 -16.60
CA ASP A 228 -2.72 -5.43 -17.75
C ASP A 228 -2.94 -3.95 -18.11
N CYS A 229 -1.92 -3.12 -17.90
CA CYS A 229 -2.00 -1.66 -18.13
C CYS A 229 -2.27 -1.28 -19.59
N SER A 230 -2.08 -2.19 -20.53
CA SER A 230 -2.46 -1.98 -21.94
C SER A 230 -3.95 -2.17 -22.22
N LYS A 231 -4.69 -2.80 -21.30
CA LYS A 231 -6.10 -3.16 -21.46
C LYS A 231 -7.02 -2.45 -20.47
N GLU A 232 -6.50 -2.08 -19.31
CA GLU A 232 -7.30 -1.49 -18.24
C GLU A 232 -6.50 -0.43 -17.45
N PRO A 233 -7.19 0.47 -16.72
CA PRO A 233 -6.53 1.53 -15.97
C PRO A 233 -5.87 0.98 -14.69
N VAL A 234 -4.67 0.41 -14.79
CA VAL A 234 -3.87 0.00 -13.63
C VAL A 234 -3.40 1.23 -12.86
N ALA A 235 -2.63 2.09 -13.50
CA ALA A 235 -2.24 3.42 -13.03
C ALA A 235 -1.73 4.26 -14.19
N TYR A 236 -1.62 5.57 -13.99
CA TYR A 236 -1.12 6.52 -14.99
C TYR A 236 0.07 7.29 -14.44
N GLY A 237 1.09 7.48 -15.27
CA GLY A 237 2.10 8.51 -15.10
C GLY A 237 1.67 9.81 -15.78
N ALA A 238 2.43 10.88 -15.56
CA ALA A 238 2.29 12.14 -16.27
C ALA A 238 3.61 12.52 -16.92
N LEU A 239 3.55 13.09 -18.11
CA LEU A 239 4.69 13.81 -18.67
C LEU A 239 4.98 14.99 -17.75
N SER A 240 6.19 15.09 -17.24
CA SER A 240 6.56 16.13 -16.29
C SER A 240 8.02 16.53 -16.47
N THR A 241 8.30 17.81 -16.36
CA THR A 241 9.68 18.29 -16.22
C THR A 241 10.18 18.11 -14.79
N GLU A 242 11.47 18.26 -14.59
CA GLU A 242 12.12 18.40 -13.27
C GLU A 242 13.07 19.59 -13.29
N HIS A 243 13.67 19.95 -12.15
CA HIS A 243 14.56 21.11 -12.04
C HIS A 243 15.76 21.02 -12.98
N SER A 244 16.38 19.83 -13.17
CA SER A 244 17.49 19.67 -14.11
C SER A 244 17.11 20.03 -15.55
N VAL A 245 15.88 19.69 -15.97
CA VAL A 245 15.34 20.06 -17.29
C VAL A 245 15.13 21.57 -17.39
N MET A 246 14.43 22.17 -16.41
CA MET A 246 14.13 23.61 -16.46
C MET A 246 15.37 24.47 -16.37
N CYS A 247 16.31 24.14 -15.47
CA CYS A 247 17.55 24.88 -15.30
C CYS A 247 18.48 24.76 -16.51
N SER A 248 18.61 23.57 -17.11
CA SER A 248 19.46 23.40 -18.32
C SER A 248 18.87 24.13 -19.52
N ASN A 249 17.54 24.09 -19.68
CA ASN A 249 16.86 24.84 -20.75
C ASN A 249 17.05 26.35 -20.57
N PHE A 250 16.85 26.88 -19.36
CA PHE A 250 17.07 28.28 -19.08
C PHE A 250 18.52 28.72 -19.38
N ALA A 251 19.50 27.90 -19.00
CA ALA A 251 20.90 28.17 -19.27
C ALA A 251 21.24 28.23 -20.78
N VAL A 252 20.50 27.48 -21.62
CA VAL A 252 20.69 27.47 -23.08
C VAL A 252 19.83 28.54 -23.77
N ASP A 253 18.56 28.63 -23.41
CA ASP A 253 17.58 29.51 -24.07
C ASP A 253 17.64 30.97 -23.58
N GLY A 254 18.20 31.20 -22.37
CA GLY A 254 18.42 32.51 -21.77
C GLY A 254 17.22 33.15 -21.08
N ASP A 255 16.00 32.62 -21.30
CA ASP A 255 14.76 33.09 -20.68
C ASP A 255 13.70 31.99 -20.58
N GLU A 256 12.73 32.19 -19.64
CA GLU A 256 11.67 31.23 -19.39
C GLU A 256 10.60 31.21 -20.49
N VAL A 257 10.34 32.32 -21.19
CA VAL A 257 9.34 32.38 -22.24
C VAL A 257 9.75 31.50 -23.43
N THR A 258 11.01 31.60 -23.86
CA THR A 258 11.56 30.80 -24.97
C THR A 258 11.52 29.30 -24.64
N GLN A 259 12.00 28.91 -23.45
CA GLN A 259 12.01 27.49 -23.09
C GLN A 259 10.59 26.90 -22.97
N ILE A 260 9.62 27.62 -22.37
CA ILE A 260 8.26 27.13 -22.21
C ILE A 260 7.56 27.06 -23.57
N ARG A 261 7.74 28.04 -24.43
CA ARG A 261 7.21 28.01 -25.80
C ARG A 261 7.74 26.81 -26.59
N ARG A 262 9.01 26.48 -26.44
CA ARG A 262 9.60 25.29 -27.07
C ARG A 262 8.99 23.99 -26.53
N LEU A 263 8.76 23.90 -25.21
CA LEU A 263 8.06 22.74 -24.64
C LEU A 263 6.63 22.58 -25.17
N LEU A 264 5.88 23.69 -25.29
CA LEU A 264 4.51 23.69 -25.80
C LEU A 264 4.42 23.37 -27.29
N CYS A 265 5.26 24.00 -28.10
CA CYS A 265 5.11 23.99 -29.56
C CYS A 265 5.94 22.94 -30.28
N GLU A 266 7.07 22.49 -29.70
CA GLU A 266 8.02 21.61 -30.36
C GLU A 266 8.13 20.24 -29.68
N VAL A 267 8.18 20.22 -28.33
CA VAL A 267 8.41 18.98 -27.58
C VAL A 267 7.10 18.23 -27.34
N TYR A 268 6.05 18.94 -26.92
CA TYR A 268 4.76 18.37 -26.56
C TYR A 268 3.58 19.03 -27.29
N PRO A 269 3.60 19.24 -28.62
CA PRO A 269 2.59 20.02 -29.32
C PRO A 269 1.17 19.48 -29.22
N HIS A 270 1.00 18.18 -28.91
CA HIS A 270 -0.28 17.47 -28.81
C HIS A 270 -0.44 16.69 -27.51
N GLN A 271 0.23 17.10 -26.44
CA GLN A 271 0.27 16.33 -25.19
C GLN A 271 0.18 17.25 -23.97
N SER A 272 -0.59 16.84 -22.99
CA SER A 272 -0.59 17.49 -21.68
C SER A 272 0.67 17.17 -20.89
N PHE A 273 1.22 18.14 -20.17
CA PHE A 273 2.39 17.93 -19.32
C PHE A 273 2.37 18.81 -18.07
N SER A 274 3.12 18.40 -17.06
CA SER A 274 3.37 19.17 -15.84
C SER A 274 4.73 19.85 -15.92
N MET A 275 4.80 21.09 -15.51
CA MET A 275 6.00 21.89 -15.57
C MET A 275 6.41 22.37 -14.19
N VAL A 276 7.62 22.03 -13.75
CA VAL A 276 8.24 22.63 -12.56
C VAL A 276 8.42 24.12 -12.81
N SER A 277 7.91 24.93 -11.92
CA SER A 277 7.78 26.36 -12.13
C SER A 277 8.51 27.22 -11.08
N ASP A 278 9.13 26.58 -10.10
CA ASP A 278 9.81 27.24 -8.98
C ASP A 278 11.34 27.11 -9.01
N SER A 279 11.91 26.93 -10.21
CA SER A 279 13.37 26.86 -10.39
C SER A 279 14.06 28.16 -10.01
N TYR A 280 13.40 29.29 -10.15
CA TYR A 280 13.90 30.64 -9.84
C TYR A 280 12.85 31.46 -9.08
N ASP A 281 12.03 32.22 -9.78
CA ASP A 281 10.98 33.06 -9.21
C ASP A 281 9.60 32.56 -9.66
N TYR A 282 8.96 31.77 -8.79
CA TYR A 282 7.65 31.16 -9.06
C TYR A 282 6.58 32.17 -9.42
N TRP A 283 6.50 33.27 -8.64
CA TRP A 283 5.46 34.26 -8.86
C TRP A 283 5.73 35.10 -10.10
N ASN A 284 6.98 35.41 -10.41
CA ASN A 284 7.33 36.06 -11.70
C ASN A 284 6.96 35.15 -12.86
N LEU A 285 7.18 33.85 -12.78
CA LEU A 285 6.74 32.91 -13.82
C LEU A 285 5.21 32.96 -13.99
N VAL A 286 4.45 32.83 -12.91
CA VAL A 286 2.99 32.82 -12.97
C VAL A 286 2.43 34.16 -13.46
N GLU A 287 2.91 35.28 -12.92
CA GLU A 287 2.31 36.63 -13.15
C GLU A 287 2.84 37.37 -14.38
N LYS A 288 4.05 37.05 -14.85
CA LYS A 288 4.71 37.80 -15.91
C LYS A 288 5.05 36.94 -17.13
N VAL A 289 5.51 35.67 -16.91
CA VAL A 289 5.89 34.81 -18.03
C VAL A 289 4.67 34.14 -18.65
N LEU A 290 3.76 33.53 -17.86
CA LEU A 290 2.57 32.85 -18.39
C LEU A 290 1.64 33.80 -19.19
N PRO A 291 1.41 35.06 -18.79
CA PRO A 291 0.63 36.00 -19.64
C PRO A 291 1.22 36.26 -21.03
N GLN A 292 2.55 36.20 -21.19
CA GLN A 292 3.19 36.35 -22.51
C GLN A 292 3.00 35.10 -23.40
N LEU A 293 2.69 33.98 -22.79
CA LEU A 293 2.43 32.69 -23.45
C LEU A 293 0.94 32.36 -23.54
N LYS A 294 0.06 33.27 -23.17
CA LYS A 294 -1.38 33.04 -23.07
C LYS A 294 -1.97 32.44 -24.34
N ASP A 295 -1.65 32.99 -25.48
CA ASP A 295 -2.17 32.52 -26.77
C ASP A 295 -1.59 31.16 -27.15
N ASP A 296 -0.31 30.94 -26.89
CA ASP A 296 0.35 29.63 -27.12
C ASP A 296 -0.33 28.55 -26.26
N ILE A 297 -0.61 28.85 -24.98
CA ILE A 297 -1.24 27.93 -24.04
C ILE A 297 -2.70 27.63 -24.40
N LEU A 298 -3.48 28.66 -24.76
CA LEU A 298 -4.91 28.51 -25.12
C LEU A 298 -5.10 27.79 -26.46
N ASN A 299 -4.11 27.83 -27.37
CA ASN A 299 -4.15 27.12 -28.65
C ASN A 299 -3.45 25.74 -28.59
N HIS A 300 -2.87 25.36 -27.45
CA HIS A 300 -2.20 24.09 -27.27
C HIS A 300 -3.20 22.92 -27.26
N ASP A 301 -2.87 21.83 -27.97
CA ASP A 301 -3.67 20.60 -27.97
C ASP A 301 -3.34 19.75 -26.73
N GLY A 302 -3.86 20.21 -25.57
CA GLY A 302 -3.64 19.64 -24.26
C GLY A 302 -3.71 20.70 -23.17
N PHE A 303 -3.19 20.37 -21.98
CA PHE A 303 -3.08 21.31 -20.87
C PHE A 303 -1.67 21.31 -20.29
N ILE A 304 -1.29 22.44 -19.68
CA ILE A 304 -0.13 22.52 -18.82
C ILE A 304 -0.54 22.55 -17.34
N SER A 305 0.19 21.81 -16.50
CA SER A 305 0.06 21.91 -15.04
C SER A 305 1.23 22.69 -14.47
N ILE A 306 0.95 23.81 -13.83
CA ILE A 306 1.93 24.64 -13.17
C ILE A 306 2.26 24.03 -11.82
N ARG A 307 3.53 23.61 -11.64
CA ARG A 307 3.97 22.87 -10.45
C ARG A 307 4.87 23.72 -9.57
N GLY A 308 4.39 24.02 -8.35
CA GLY A 308 5.20 24.51 -7.25
C GLY A 308 5.62 23.34 -6.33
N ASP A 309 6.89 23.33 -5.95
CA ASP A 309 7.45 22.35 -5.02
C ASP A 309 8.07 23.02 -3.78
N SER A 310 8.05 24.35 -3.70
CA SER A 310 8.64 25.16 -2.62
C SER A 310 7.64 26.11 -1.98
N GLY A 311 7.88 26.47 -0.71
CA GLY A 311 7.01 27.33 0.08
C GLY A 311 5.96 26.57 0.88
N ASP A 312 4.94 27.29 1.41
CA ASP A 312 3.83 26.65 2.11
C ASP A 312 2.84 26.05 1.10
N PRO A 313 2.65 24.73 1.11
CA PRO A 313 1.82 24.04 0.12
C PRO A 313 0.39 24.62 0.01
N VAL A 314 -0.21 24.94 1.15
CA VAL A 314 -1.59 25.41 1.20
C VAL A 314 -1.73 26.75 0.52
N SER A 315 -0.86 27.71 0.86
CA SER A 315 -0.89 29.06 0.29
C SER A 315 -0.50 29.05 -1.19
N VAL A 316 0.61 28.38 -1.53
CA VAL A 316 1.13 28.41 -2.91
C VAL A 316 0.14 27.82 -3.91
N ILE A 317 -0.44 26.65 -3.63
CA ILE A 317 -1.34 26.01 -4.59
C ILE A 317 -2.67 26.75 -4.74
N THR A 318 -3.24 27.28 -3.65
CA THR A 318 -4.51 28.02 -3.71
C THR A 318 -4.34 29.36 -4.42
N GLU A 319 -3.30 30.13 -4.11
CA GLU A 319 -2.96 31.36 -4.81
C GLU A 319 -2.68 31.13 -6.31
N THR A 320 -2.03 30.02 -6.65
CA THR A 320 -1.81 29.65 -8.05
C THR A 320 -3.14 29.50 -8.80
N VAL A 321 -4.12 28.82 -8.21
CA VAL A 321 -5.46 28.67 -8.83
C VAL A 321 -6.12 30.02 -9.05
N TYR A 322 -6.04 30.93 -8.06
CA TYR A 322 -6.66 32.27 -8.19
C TYR A 322 -6.00 33.08 -9.30
N ARG A 323 -4.66 33.08 -9.39
CA ARG A 323 -3.93 33.81 -10.45
C ARG A 323 -4.15 33.20 -11.83
N LEU A 324 -4.19 31.88 -11.95
CA LEU A 324 -4.51 31.21 -13.21
C LEU A 324 -5.94 31.53 -13.67
N TRP A 325 -6.90 31.68 -12.75
CA TRP A 325 -8.23 32.15 -13.07
C TRP A 325 -8.24 33.58 -13.61
N ASP A 326 -7.51 34.49 -12.98
CA ASP A 326 -7.42 35.89 -13.41
C ASP A 326 -6.75 36.03 -14.80
N ILE A 327 -5.77 35.14 -15.11
CA ILE A 327 -5.05 35.19 -16.39
C ILE A 327 -5.83 34.49 -17.50
N PHE A 328 -6.31 33.27 -17.27
CA PHE A 328 -6.86 32.39 -18.30
C PHE A 328 -8.37 32.25 -18.26
N GLY A 329 -9.01 32.66 -17.16
CA GLY A 329 -10.44 32.45 -16.94
C GLY A 329 -10.82 30.96 -16.76
N GLY A 330 -12.06 30.67 -17.09
CA GLY A 330 -12.62 29.33 -16.98
C GLY A 330 -14.14 29.35 -17.08
N THR A 331 -14.78 28.36 -16.47
CA THR A 331 -16.24 28.19 -16.44
C THR A 331 -16.73 28.01 -15.00
N VAL A 332 -18.04 28.16 -14.82
CA VAL A 332 -18.70 27.79 -13.55
C VAL A 332 -19.47 26.50 -13.81
N ASN A 333 -19.21 25.49 -12.95
CA ASN A 333 -19.81 24.17 -13.08
C ASN A 333 -21.28 24.14 -12.60
N SER A 334 -21.94 22.99 -12.72
CA SER A 334 -23.34 22.79 -12.34
C SER A 334 -23.64 23.06 -10.87
N LYS A 335 -22.61 22.97 -10.00
CA LYS A 335 -22.72 23.20 -8.55
C LYS A 335 -22.35 24.64 -8.14
N GLY A 336 -22.06 25.52 -9.12
CA GLY A 336 -21.75 26.93 -8.87
C GLY A 336 -20.28 27.24 -8.56
N TYR A 337 -19.37 26.25 -8.72
CA TYR A 337 -17.95 26.45 -8.47
C TYR A 337 -17.14 26.73 -9.73
N LYS A 338 -16.14 27.59 -9.60
CA LYS A 338 -15.22 27.97 -10.67
C LYS A 338 -14.31 26.80 -11.04
N VAL A 339 -14.19 26.51 -12.33
CA VAL A 339 -13.28 25.54 -12.92
C VAL A 339 -12.39 26.28 -13.91
N LEU A 340 -11.07 26.17 -13.75
CA LEU A 340 -10.06 26.79 -14.63
C LEU A 340 -10.29 26.43 -16.10
N ASN A 341 -9.81 27.26 -16.98
CA ASN A 341 -9.73 26.96 -18.41
C ASN A 341 -9.10 25.58 -18.62
N PRO A 342 -9.65 24.71 -19.49
CA PRO A 342 -9.17 23.32 -19.65
C PRO A 342 -7.70 23.20 -20.07
N HIS A 343 -7.08 24.28 -20.57
CA HIS A 343 -5.66 24.29 -20.96
C HIS A 343 -4.69 24.53 -19.80
N VAL A 344 -5.17 24.84 -18.58
CA VAL A 344 -4.31 25.10 -17.43
C VAL A 344 -4.80 24.36 -16.18
N LYS A 345 -3.86 23.86 -15.39
CA LYS A 345 -4.09 23.26 -14.07
C LYS A 345 -3.00 23.68 -13.10
N ALA A 346 -3.26 23.50 -11.82
CA ALA A 346 -2.24 23.64 -10.78
C ALA A 346 -1.92 22.28 -10.16
N ILE A 347 -0.64 22.06 -9.83
CA ILE A 347 -0.19 20.86 -9.13
C ILE A 347 0.81 21.26 -8.05
N TYR A 348 0.75 20.60 -6.90
CA TYR A 348 1.77 20.69 -5.87
C TYR A 348 2.33 19.30 -5.58
N GLY A 349 3.66 19.16 -5.70
CA GLY A 349 4.32 17.85 -5.79
C GLY A 349 4.89 17.33 -4.49
N ASP A 350 4.87 18.09 -3.37
CA ASP A 350 5.55 17.69 -2.15
C ASP A 350 4.78 18.04 -0.88
N SER A 351 5.11 17.33 0.20
CA SER A 351 4.66 17.62 1.57
C SER A 351 3.14 17.68 1.79
N ILE A 352 2.33 17.05 0.93
CA ILE A 352 0.88 17.00 1.08
C ILE A 352 0.51 15.90 2.11
N THR A 353 0.25 16.32 3.36
CA THR A 353 -0.35 15.47 4.39
C THR A 353 -1.88 15.45 4.23
N PRO A 354 -2.61 14.49 4.86
CA PRO A 354 -4.07 14.51 4.86
C PRO A 354 -4.65 15.84 5.35
N GLN A 355 -4.07 16.43 6.38
CA GLN A 355 -4.49 17.72 6.92
C GLN A 355 -4.29 18.87 5.92
N ARG A 356 -3.13 18.91 5.23
CA ARG A 356 -2.88 19.90 4.20
C ARG A 356 -3.79 19.71 2.99
N CYS A 357 -4.05 18.50 2.58
CA CYS A 357 -5.02 18.18 1.53
C CYS A 357 -6.40 18.75 1.87
N GLU A 358 -6.88 18.51 3.10
CA GLU A 358 -8.15 19.04 3.58
C GLU A 358 -8.15 20.56 3.64
N GLN A 359 -7.08 21.20 4.12
CA GLN A 359 -6.93 22.65 4.17
C GLN A 359 -6.98 23.29 2.77
N ILE A 360 -6.27 22.70 1.80
CA ILE A 360 -6.30 23.16 0.39
C ILE A 360 -7.71 23.09 -0.18
N TYR A 361 -8.38 21.96 -0.03
CA TYR A 361 -9.73 21.77 -0.56
C TYR A 361 -10.76 22.66 0.13
N SER A 362 -10.65 22.85 1.45
CA SER A 362 -11.50 23.78 2.21
C SER A 362 -11.34 25.22 1.75
N LEU A 363 -10.11 25.68 1.49
CA LEU A 363 -9.85 27.03 1.00
C LEU A 363 -10.37 27.23 -0.43
N LEU A 364 -10.19 26.25 -1.31
CA LEU A 364 -10.74 26.30 -2.67
C LEU A 364 -12.27 26.40 -2.63
N GLU A 365 -12.94 25.51 -1.87
CA GLU A 365 -14.39 25.52 -1.69
C GLU A 365 -14.89 26.86 -1.16
N LYS A 366 -14.27 27.38 -0.09
CA LYS A 366 -14.62 28.68 0.52
C LYS A 366 -14.53 29.85 -0.45
N ASN A 367 -13.58 29.79 -1.39
CA ASN A 367 -13.39 30.87 -2.41
C ASN A 367 -14.14 30.58 -3.73
N GLY A 368 -15.02 29.57 -3.72
CA GLY A 368 -15.89 29.25 -4.86
C GLY A 368 -15.19 28.53 -6.00
N PHE A 369 -14.10 27.80 -5.72
CA PHE A 369 -13.39 26.96 -6.69
C PHE A 369 -13.64 25.48 -6.45
N ALA A 370 -13.85 24.73 -7.52
CA ALA A 370 -13.93 23.27 -7.46
C ALA A 370 -12.54 22.66 -7.20
N ILE A 371 -12.49 21.54 -6.45
CA ILE A 371 -11.21 20.92 -6.08
C ILE A 371 -10.47 20.29 -7.26
N ASN A 372 -11.13 19.98 -8.37
CA ASN A 372 -10.51 19.44 -9.58
C ASN A 372 -9.63 20.45 -10.36
N ASN A 373 -9.52 21.69 -9.90
CA ASN A 373 -8.54 22.66 -10.38
C ASN A 373 -7.12 22.32 -9.99
N VAL A 374 -6.94 21.48 -8.98
CA VAL A 374 -5.62 21.07 -8.48
C VAL A 374 -5.42 19.56 -8.55
N SER A 375 -4.18 19.17 -8.77
CA SER A 375 -3.68 17.82 -8.50
C SER A 375 -2.67 17.87 -7.36
N LEU A 376 -2.71 16.90 -6.47
CA LEU A 376 -1.82 16.88 -5.29
C LEU A 376 -0.95 15.63 -5.31
N GLY A 377 0.36 15.82 -5.13
CA GLY A 377 1.36 14.75 -5.01
C GLY A 377 1.59 14.36 -3.56
N VAL A 378 1.39 13.09 -3.25
CA VAL A 378 1.67 12.53 -1.92
C VAL A 378 3.11 12.03 -1.91
N GLY A 379 3.97 12.70 -1.14
CA GLY A 379 5.38 12.38 -1.02
C GLY A 379 5.66 11.25 -0.01
N SER A 380 6.93 10.87 0.08
CA SER A 380 7.40 9.77 0.95
C SER A 380 7.08 9.98 2.43
N PHE A 381 7.16 11.23 2.91
CA PHE A 381 6.84 11.53 4.30
C PHE A 381 5.46 10.98 4.71
N SER A 382 4.41 11.20 3.90
CA SER A 382 3.06 10.73 4.20
C SER A 382 2.87 9.21 4.03
N MET A 383 3.80 8.55 3.36
CA MET A 383 3.80 7.09 3.20
C MET A 383 4.61 6.37 4.30
N GLU A 384 5.48 7.09 5.00
CA GLU A 384 6.36 6.56 6.04
C GLU A 384 6.01 7.06 7.45
N CYS A 385 5.24 8.18 7.56
CA CYS A 385 5.04 8.87 8.82
C CYS A 385 3.65 9.49 8.93
N LEU A 386 3.11 9.49 10.15
CA LEU A 386 1.94 10.27 10.54
C LEU A 386 2.38 11.56 11.22
N GLU A 387 2.10 12.72 10.61
CA GLU A 387 2.18 14.01 11.29
C GLU A 387 0.89 14.21 12.11
N THR A 388 1.03 14.52 13.39
CA THR A 388 -0.07 14.98 14.24
C THR A 388 0.25 16.38 14.77
N ILE A 389 -0.77 17.21 14.89
CA ILE A 389 -0.65 18.56 15.45
C ILE A 389 -1.33 18.54 16.81
N GLU A 390 -0.55 18.78 17.85
CA GLU A 390 -1.03 18.86 19.23
C GLU A 390 -1.81 20.14 19.49
N SER A 391 -2.54 20.19 20.61
CA SER A 391 -3.39 21.33 20.96
C SER A 391 -2.60 22.65 21.16
N ASP A 392 -1.30 22.57 21.45
CA ASP A 392 -0.39 23.72 21.57
C ASP A 392 0.23 24.14 20.24
N GLY A 393 -0.14 23.49 19.12
CA GLY A 393 0.41 23.73 17.79
C GLY A 393 1.73 23.00 17.49
N SER A 394 2.27 22.26 18.45
CA SER A 394 3.47 21.45 18.23
C SER A 394 3.16 20.28 17.29
N LYS A 395 4.17 19.88 16.50
CA LYS A 395 4.05 18.75 15.59
C LYS A 395 4.74 17.54 16.16
N GLN A 396 4.05 16.40 16.11
CA GLN A 396 4.64 15.09 16.38
C GLN A 396 4.72 14.27 15.11
N TYR A 397 5.80 13.52 14.97
CA TYR A 397 6.10 12.68 13.82
C TYR A 397 6.18 11.22 14.28
N ASN A 398 5.19 10.43 13.87
CA ASN A 398 5.06 9.04 14.26
C ASN A 398 5.37 8.14 13.06
N PRO A 399 6.56 7.51 12.98
CA PRO A 399 6.92 6.65 11.88
C PRO A 399 5.98 5.43 11.83
N TYR A 400 5.64 5.00 10.62
CA TYR A 400 4.90 3.76 10.44
C TYR A 400 5.79 2.56 10.66
N THR A 401 5.25 1.56 11.32
CA THR A 401 5.88 0.27 11.59
C THR A 401 4.81 -0.82 11.63
N ARG A 402 5.22 -2.06 11.78
CA ARG A 402 4.28 -3.16 12.08
C ARG A 402 3.37 -2.82 13.29
N ASP A 403 3.84 -2.02 14.22
CA ASP A 403 3.09 -1.63 15.42
C ASP A 403 2.08 -0.50 15.18
N THR A 404 2.06 0.09 13.97
CA THR A 404 1.01 1.04 13.57
C THR A 404 -0.38 0.41 13.70
N PHE A 405 -0.51 -0.83 13.26
CA PHE A 405 -1.72 -1.64 13.47
C PHE A 405 -1.55 -2.75 14.50
N GLY A 406 -0.42 -2.81 15.21
CA GLY A 406 -0.14 -3.83 16.21
C GLY A 406 -0.24 -5.25 15.66
N ILE A 407 0.16 -5.43 14.40
CA ILE A 407 0.02 -6.70 13.66
C ILE A 407 0.75 -7.83 14.38
N ALA A 408 0.06 -8.96 14.52
CA ALA A 408 0.64 -10.17 15.11
C ALA A 408 0.09 -11.44 14.46
N VAL A 409 0.96 -12.44 14.34
CA VAL A 409 0.56 -13.83 14.06
C VAL A 409 0.64 -14.61 15.35
N LYS A 410 -0.45 -15.26 15.76
CA LYS A 410 -0.50 -16.02 17.01
C LYS A 410 -1.16 -17.36 16.81
N ALA A 411 -0.47 -18.42 17.29
CA ALA A 411 -1.06 -19.73 17.40
C ALA A 411 -2.13 -19.72 18.51
N THR A 412 -3.32 -20.23 18.17
CA THR A 412 -4.48 -20.24 19.06
C THR A 412 -5.13 -21.60 19.19
N TYR A 413 -4.76 -22.54 18.32
CA TYR A 413 -5.34 -23.89 18.31
C TYR A 413 -4.32 -24.91 17.82
N ALA A 414 -4.41 -26.11 18.39
CA ALA A 414 -3.69 -27.29 17.91
C ALA A 414 -4.55 -28.55 18.07
N GLU A 415 -4.11 -29.67 17.45
CA GLU A 415 -4.65 -31.01 17.69
C GLU A 415 -3.48 -31.97 17.99
N ASP A 416 -3.74 -32.94 18.87
CA ASP A 416 -2.82 -34.06 19.09
C ASP A 416 -3.01 -35.18 18.07
N ALA A 417 -2.29 -36.30 18.27
CA ALA A 417 -2.34 -37.44 17.36
C ALA A 417 -3.71 -38.15 17.32
N ASP A 418 -4.52 -37.99 18.35
CA ASP A 418 -5.88 -38.55 18.45
C ASP A 418 -6.94 -37.53 17.92
N GLY A 419 -6.51 -36.39 17.40
CA GLY A 419 -7.38 -35.31 16.91
C GLY A 419 -8.05 -34.51 18.05
N LYS A 420 -7.55 -34.62 19.27
CA LYS A 420 -8.11 -33.91 20.42
C LYS A 420 -7.77 -32.42 20.34
N PRO A 421 -8.77 -31.53 20.45
CA PRO A 421 -8.57 -30.08 20.44
C PRO A 421 -7.72 -29.57 21.60
N ILE A 422 -6.76 -28.71 21.30
CA ILE A 422 -5.91 -28.01 22.26
C ILE A 422 -6.08 -26.51 22.05
N MET A 423 -6.73 -25.86 23.00
CA MET A 423 -6.94 -24.41 22.95
C MET A 423 -5.72 -23.67 23.47
N ILE A 424 -5.10 -22.88 22.58
CA ILE A 424 -3.89 -22.09 22.87
C ILE A 424 -4.31 -20.61 22.99
N PHE A 425 -3.69 -19.88 23.92
CA PHE A 425 -3.90 -18.44 24.06
C PHE A 425 -2.74 -17.76 24.77
N LYS A 426 -2.57 -16.48 24.51
CA LYS A 426 -1.64 -15.61 25.24
C LYS A 426 -2.43 -14.57 26.00
N ASN A 427 -2.19 -14.45 27.32
CA ASN A 427 -2.81 -13.47 28.20
C ASN A 427 -1.81 -13.00 29.28
N PRO A 428 -0.86 -12.11 28.95
CA PRO A 428 0.17 -11.69 29.90
C PRO A 428 -0.41 -10.79 30.97
N LYS A 429 -0.17 -11.10 32.25
CA LYS A 429 -0.62 -10.29 33.39
C LYS A 429 -0.01 -8.88 33.44
N THR A 430 1.12 -8.68 32.79
CA THR A 430 1.83 -7.40 32.67
C THR A 430 1.24 -6.48 31.60
N ASP A 431 0.27 -6.96 30.80
CA ASP A 431 -0.39 -6.19 29.74
C ASP A 431 -1.68 -5.55 30.27
N THR A 432 -1.55 -4.41 30.91
CA THR A 432 -2.67 -3.67 31.54
C THR A 432 -3.69 -3.14 30.52
N GLY A 433 -3.27 -2.91 29.27
CA GLY A 433 -4.14 -2.45 28.18
C GLY A 433 -4.80 -3.57 27.38
N HIS A 434 -4.53 -4.82 27.69
CA HIS A 434 -5.02 -6.02 26.96
C HIS A 434 -4.71 -6.05 25.46
N PHE A 435 -3.72 -5.27 24.98
CA PHE A 435 -3.31 -5.23 23.57
C PHE A 435 -2.57 -6.49 23.12
N LYS A 436 -1.95 -7.22 24.08
CA LYS A 436 -1.18 -8.43 23.80
C LYS A 436 -1.97 -9.72 24.03
N LYS A 437 -3.23 -9.64 24.47
CA LYS A 437 -4.13 -10.78 24.57
C LYS A 437 -4.41 -11.32 23.16
N SER A 438 -4.28 -12.64 22.96
CA SER A 438 -4.64 -13.30 21.69
C SER A 438 -6.07 -13.86 21.77
N GLN A 439 -6.61 -14.21 20.57
CA GLN A 439 -7.73 -15.14 20.48
C GLN A 439 -7.36 -16.48 21.12
N ARG A 440 -8.36 -17.31 21.36
CA ARG A 440 -8.24 -18.67 21.88
C ARG A 440 -9.01 -19.64 20.98
N GLY A 441 -8.44 -20.79 20.67
CA GLY A 441 -9.08 -21.73 19.76
C GLY A 441 -9.16 -21.25 18.32
N CYS A 442 -9.96 -21.90 17.49
CA CYS A 442 -10.25 -21.43 16.15
C CYS A 442 -11.24 -20.26 16.17
N CYS A 443 -11.16 -19.41 15.13
CA CYS A 443 -12.00 -18.22 14.97
C CYS A 443 -12.94 -18.38 13.77
N ARG A 444 -14.17 -17.91 13.93
CA ARG A 444 -15.10 -17.66 12.85
C ARG A 444 -15.26 -16.17 12.68
N VAL A 445 -14.86 -15.64 11.53
CA VAL A 445 -15.08 -14.24 11.17
C VAL A 445 -16.45 -14.13 10.51
N VAL A 446 -17.21 -13.13 10.92
CA VAL A 446 -18.58 -12.88 10.46
C VAL A 446 -18.73 -11.45 9.98
N LYS A 447 -19.56 -11.24 8.97
CA LYS A 447 -19.93 -9.91 8.49
C LYS A 447 -21.05 -9.35 9.37
N THR A 448 -20.95 -8.06 9.74
CA THR A 448 -21.96 -7.32 10.51
C THR A 448 -22.36 -6.05 9.76
N ASP A 449 -23.36 -5.34 10.26
CA ASP A 449 -23.77 -4.06 9.68
C ASP A 449 -22.66 -3.01 9.72
N ASP A 450 -21.81 -3.05 10.77
CA ASP A 450 -20.69 -2.11 10.97
C ASP A 450 -19.34 -2.60 10.39
N GLY A 451 -19.32 -3.74 9.69
CA GLY A 451 -18.10 -4.30 9.11
C GLY A 451 -17.92 -5.79 9.42
N TYR A 452 -16.92 -6.13 10.22
CA TYR A 452 -16.57 -7.52 10.55
C TYR A 452 -16.37 -7.68 12.04
N ASP A 453 -16.78 -8.84 12.56
CA ASP A 453 -16.52 -9.29 13.93
C ASP A 453 -16.09 -10.76 13.91
N TYR A 454 -15.75 -11.35 15.05
CA TYR A 454 -15.35 -12.74 15.14
C TYR A 454 -15.85 -13.42 16.41
N VAL A 455 -16.00 -14.74 16.33
CA VAL A 455 -16.22 -15.64 17.46
C VAL A 455 -14.99 -16.52 17.59
N ASP A 456 -14.42 -16.62 18.79
CA ASP A 456 -13.30 -17.52 19.11
C ASP A 456 -13.72 -18.64 20.08
N GLY A 457 -12.77 -19.47 20.52
CA GLY A 457 -13.04 -20.60 21.39
C GLY A 457 -13.58 -21.82 20.67
N LEU A 458 -13.60 -21.82 19.35
CA LEU A 458 -14.14 -22.91 18.52
C LEU A 458 -13.10 -24.00 18.27
N THR A 459 -13.57 -25.20 18.04
CA THR A 459 -12.77 -26.29 17.44
C THR A 459 -12.57 -26.02 15.95
N TRP A 460 -11.65 -26.77 15.32
CA TRP A 460 -11.42 -26.66 13.89
C TRP A 460 -12.71 -26.91 13.07
N ALA A 461 -13.48 -27.95 13.41
CA ALA A 461 -14.72 -28.28 12.70
C ALA A 461 -15.77 -27.18 12.84
N GLU A 462 -15.98 -26.65 14.06
CA GLU A 462 -16.97 -25.60 14.32
C GLU A 462 -16.64 -24.28 13.59
N ALA A 463 -15.35 -23.98 13.41
CA ALA A 463 -14.92 -22.74 12.76
C ALA A 463 -15.03 -22.77 11.23
N GLN A 464 -15.34 -23.93 10.61
CA GLN A 464 -15.40 -24.01 9.13
C GLN A 464 -16.72 -23.50 8.57
N ASP A 465 -17.79 -23.61 9.31
CA ASP A 465 -19.13 -23.19 8.85
C ASP A 465 -19.32 -21.68 8.94
N SER A 466 -19.96 -21.11 7.92
CA SER A 466 -20.37 -19.68 7.87
C SER A 466 -19.26 -18.69 8.23
N ASN A 467 -18.02 -18.99 7.84
CA ASN A 467 -16.84 -18.18 8.11
C ASN A 467 -16.48 -17.31 6.90
N GLU A 468 -16.21 -16.03 7.10
CA GLU A 468 -15.77 -15.11 6.03
C GLU A 468 -14.31 -15.32 5.59
N LEU A 469 -13.51 -16.05 6.37
CA LEU A 469 -12.20 -16.51 5.92
C LEU A 469 -12.37 -17.63 4.88
N ARG A 470 -11.95 -17.39 3.66
CA ARG A 470 -11.99 -18.32 2.54
C ARG A 470 -10.61 -18.84 2.18
N THR A 471 -10.50 -20.07 1.75
CA THR A 471 -9.23 -20.64 1.31
C THR A 471 -8.73 -19.89 0.07
N VAL A 472 -7.54 -19.31 0.17
CA VAL A 472 -6.86 -18.61 -0.94
C VAL A 472 -5.63 -19.39 -1.41
N PHE A 473 -5.02 -20.19 -0.53
CA PHE A 473 -3.84 -21.00 -0.84
C PHE A 473 -3.94 -22.35 -0.13
N ARG A 474 -3.54 -23.42 -0.83
CA ARG A 474 -3.43 -24.76 -0.26
C ARG A 474 -2.37 -25.55 -1.02
N ASP A 475 -1.49 -26.24 -0.26
CA ASP A 475 -0.55 -27.22 -0.77
C ASP A 475 0.23 -26.73 -2.00
N GLY A 476 0.85 -25.55 -1.87
CA GLY A 476 1.70 -24.95 -2.88
C GLY A 476 0.97 -24.23 -4.03
N LYS A 477 -0.37 -24.11 -3.98
CA LYS A 477 -1.17 -23.54 -5.07
C LYS A 477 -2.20 -22.54 -4.58
N PHE A 478 -2.52 -21.57 -5.44
CA PHE A 478 -3.70 -20.73 -5.23
C PHE A 478 -5.00 -21.52 -5.41
N GLU A 479 -5.93 -21.32 -4.49
CA GLU A 479 -7.33 -21.74 -4.61
C GLU A 479 -8.21 -20.57 -5.12
N LYS A 480 -7.84 -19.34 -4.78
CA LYS A 480 -8.48 -18.11 -5.26
C LYS A 480 -7.43 -17.04 -5.47
N GLN A 481 -7.51 -16.37 -6.60
CA GLN A 481 -6.81 -15.12 -6.91
C GLN A 481 -7.82 -14.01 -7.17
N PHE A 482 -7.42 -12.77 -6.87
CA PHE A 482 -8.19 -11.57 -7.10
C PHE A 482 -7.56 -10.75 -8.22
N THR A 483 -8.38 -10.11 -9.03
CA THR A 483 -7.94 -9.07 -9.95
C THR A 483 -7.81 -7.73 -9.20
N LEU A 484 -7.04 -6.80 -9.74
CA LEU A 484 -6.93 -5.45 -9.19
C LEU A 484 -8.30 -4.77 -9.07
N ASP A 485 -9.16 -4.97 -10.07
CA ASP A 485 -10.52 -4.42 -10.08
C ASP A 485 -11.39 -5.00 -8.95
N GLU A 486 -11.33 -6.32 -8.69
CA GLU A 486 -12.00 -6.93 -7.54
C GLU A 486 -11.53 -6.33 -6.21
N VAL A 487 -10.22 -6.14 -6.04
CA VAL A 487 -9.62 -5.54 -4.83
C VAL A 487 -10.12 -4.11 -4.62
N ARG A 488 -10.12 -3.30 -5.67
CA ARG A 488 -10.64 -1.91 -5.65
C ARG A 488 -12.13 -1.86 -5.32
N LYS A 489 -12.93 -2.74 -5.91
CA LYS A 489 -14.37 -2.86 -5.62
C LYS A 489 -14.64 -3.24 -4.17
N ASN A 490 -13.86 -4.18 -3.63
CA ASN A 490 -13.97 -4.56 -2.22
C ASN A 490 -13.65 -3.38 -1.29
N LEU A 491 -12.65 -2.56 -1.64
CA LEU A 491 -12.22 -1.42 -0.83
C LEU A 491 -13.22 -0.26 -0.87
N HIS A 492 -13.79 0.03 -2.04
CA HIS A 492 -14.61 1.23 -2.26
C HIS A 492 -16.11 0.96 -2.44
N GLY A 493 -16.57 -0.28 -2.21
CA GLY A 493 -17.99 -0.63 -2.31
C GLY A 493 -18.55 -0.57 -3.74
N GLY A 494 -17.70 -0.84 -4.74
CA GLY A 494 -18.10 -0.89 -6.15
C GLY A 494 -17.93 0.44 -6.92
N THR A 495 -17.63 1.56 -6.26
CA THR A 495 -17.35 2.87 -6.90
C THR A 495 -15.87 3.19 -6.82
N PHE A 496 -15.17 3.09 -7.96
CA PHE A 496 -13.75 3.45 -8.06
C PHE A 496 -13.53 4.64 -9.00
#